data_7566d9472e1c6f6a5f06475d3b569164
#
_entry.id   7566d9472e1c6f6a5f06475d3b569164
#
_cell.length_a   1.000
_cell.length_b   1.000
_cell.length_c   1.000
_cell.angle_alpha   90.00
_cell.angle_beta   90.00
_cell.angle_gamma   90.00
#
_symmetry.space_group_name_H-M   'P 1'
#
loop_
_entity.id
_entity.type
_entity.pdbx_description
1 polymer ?
#
loop_
_entity_poly.entity_id
_entity_poly.type
_entity_poly.pdbx_seq_one_letter_code
_entity_poly.pdbx_strand_id
1 'polypeptide(L)'
;MRQAIADAQSFTEGMAQPDFEQDKRTQQAVVMSPIVLGEAATKVMDKYPEFAAQHAVIPWHNMRGMRNRIAHGYFDIDLGVVWDTLQTALPALKVQLCAIVLE
;
A
#
# COMPACT_ATOMS: atom_id res chain seq x y z
N MET A 1 5.40 6.01 5.82
CA MET A 1 5.05 5.03 4.77
C MET A 1 5.79 3.70 4.88
N ARG A 2 7.09 3.73 5.18
CA ARG A 2 7.86 2.47 5.27
C ARG A 2 7.34 1.53 6.36
N GLN A 3 6.88 2.09 7.49
CA GLN A 3 6.33 1.27 8.58
C GLN A 3 5.05 0.55 8.14
N ALA A 4 4.19 1.20 7.38
CA ALA A 4 2.96 0.58 6.88
C ALA A 4 3.28 -0.62 5.97
N ILE A 5 4.29 -0.49 5.12
CA ILE A 5 4.74 -1.59 4.25
C ILE A 5 5.32 -2.73 5.09
N ALA A 6 6.17 -2.40 6.06
CA ALA A 6 6.77 -3.40 6.93
C ALA A 6 5.72 -4.18 7.74
N ASP A 7 4.71 -3.47 8.24
CA ASP A 7 3.61 -4.10 8.98
C ASP A 7 2.83 -5.08 8.10
N ALA A 8 2.48 -4.67 6.87
CA ALA A 8 1.76 -5.54 5.94
C ALA A 8 2.57 -6.80 5.61
N GLN A 9 3.87 -6.63 5.36
CA GLN A 9 4.76 -7.76 5.07
C GLN A 9 4.88 -8.70 6.27
N SER A 10 4.99 -8.14 7.47
CA SER A 10 5.06 -8.92 8.70
C SER A 10 3.80 -9.75 8.94
N PHE A 11 2.62 -9.15 8.73
CA PHE A 11 1.34 -9.82 8.95
C PHE A 11 1.12 -10.99 7.99
N THR A 12 1.71 -10.95 6.80
CA THR A 12 1.54 -12.00 5.79
C THR A 12 2.77 -12.90 5.65
N GLU A 13 3.76 -12.74 6.51
CA GLU A 13 5.00 -13.51 6.44
C GLU A 13 4.69 -15.02 6.55
N GLY A 14 5.22 -15.78 5.62
CA GLY A 14 5.03 -17.23 5.58
C GLY A 14 3.67 -17.69 5.05
N MET A 15 2.77 -16.78 4.66
CA MET A 15 1.47 -17.14 4.12
C MET A 15 1.51 -17.33 2.61
N ALA A 16 0.73 -18.30 2.12
CA ALA A 16 0.39 -18.39 0.70
C ALA A 16 -0.97 -17.69 0.48
N GLN A 17 -1.31 -17.43 -0.79
CA GLN A 17 -2.56 -16.75 -1.11
C GLN A 17 -3.81 -17.45 -0.53
N PRO A 18 -3.95 -18.80 -0.61
CA PRO A 18 -5.11 -19.45 0.01
C PRO A 18 -5.22 -19.24 1.51
N ASP A 19 -4.09 -19.18 2.22
CA ASP A 19 -4.07 -18.90 3.66
C ASP A 19 -4.60 -17.50 3.95
N PHE A 20 -4.15 -16.51 3.17
CA PHE A 20 -4.59 -15.13 3.28
C PHE A 20 -6.08 -14.99 3.00
N GLU A 21 -6.59 -15.67 1.99
CA GLU A 21 -8.00 -15.57 1.59
C GLU A 21 -8.95 -16.17 2.64
N GLN A 22 -8.44 -17.02 3.53
CA GLN A 22 -9.22 -17.64 4.61
C GLN A 22 -8.99 -17.00 5.98
N ASP A 23 -8.08 -16.04 6.10
CA ASP A 23 -7.73 -15.42 7.36
C ASP A 23 -8.26 -13.97 7.42
N LYS A 24 -9.49 -13.84 7.90
CA LYS A 24 -10.17 -12.55 7.99
C LYS A 24 -9.41 -11.55 8.87
N ARG A 25 -8.79 -12.01 9.96
CA ARG A 25 -8.03 -11.15 10.85
C ARG A 25 -6.84 -10.53 10.13
N THR A 26 -6.09 -11.34 9.40
CA THR A 26 -4.96 -10.84 8.61
C THR A 26 -5.44 -9.91 7.50
N GLN A 27 -6.54 -10.24 6.81
CA GLN A 27 -7.11 -9.36 5.79
C GLN A 27 -7.42 -7.98 6.35
N GLN A 28 -8.06 -7.91 7.52
CA GLN A 28 -8.40 -6.64 8.16
C GLN A 28 -7.16 -5.87 8.59
N ALA A 29 -6.14 -6.58 9.08
CA ALA A 29 -4.90 -5.95 9.51
C ALA A 29 -4.14 -5.33 8.32
N VAL A 30 -4.02 -6.06 7.21
CA VAL A 30 -3.19 -5.60 6.09
C VAL A 30 -3.85 -4.51 5.25
N VAL A 31 -5.19 -4.42 5.21
CA VAL A 31 -5.85 -3.35 4.44
C VAL A 31 -5.58 -1.97 5.03
N MET A 32 -5.18 -1.89 6.29
CA MET A 32 -4.79 -0.60 6.88
C MET A 32 -3.58 0.00 6.16
N SER A 33 -2.66 -0.81 5.68
CA SER A 33 -1.45 -0.33 5.01
C SER A 33 -1.74 0.45 3.72
N PRO A 34 -2.52 -0.07 2.77
CA PRO A 34 -2.92 0.72 1.60
C PRO A 34 -3.67 2.00 1.97
N ILE A 35 -4.47 1.97 3.04
CA ILE A 35 -5.19 3.17 3.50
C ILE A 35 -4.18 4.22 3.98
N VAL A 36 -3.24 3.85 4.84
CA VAL A 36 -2.22 4.76 5.34
C VAL A 36 -1.36 5.30 4.19
N LEU A 37 -0.96 4.43 3.27
CA LEU A 37 -0.16 4.83 2.11
C LEU A 37 -0.92 5.80 1.21
N GLY A 38 -2.21 5.54 0.97
CA GLY A 38 -3.05 6.42 0.16
C GLY A 38 -3.30 7.77 0.82
N GLU A 39 -3.48 7.81 2.13
CA GLU A 39 -3.59 9.06 2.88
C GLU A 39 -2.31 9.87 2.78
N ALA A 40 -1.16 9.23 2.97
CA ALA A 40 0.14 9.89 2.87
C ALA A 40 0.39 10.42 1.45
N ALA A 41 0.08 9.61 0.43
CA ALA A 41 0.23 10.02 -0.97
C ALA A 41 -0.64 11.23 -1.29
N THR A 42 -1.88 11.25 -0.81
CA THR A 42 -2.79 12.36 -1.01
C THR A 42 -2.24 13.64 -0.39
N LYS A 43 -1.72 13.56 0.83
CA LYS A 43 -1.12 14.72 1.50
C LYS A 43 0.09 15.25 0.75
N VAL A 44 0.94 14.36 0.26
CA VAL A 44 2.13 14.78 -0.51
C VAL A 44 1.71 15.48 -1.80
N MET A 45 0.75 14.90 -2.54
CA MET A 45 0.29 15.50 -3.79
C MET A 45 -0.37 16.85 -3.58
N ASP A 46 -1.14 17.02 -2.49
CA ASP A 46 -1.89 18.24 -2.23
C ASP A 46 -1.02 19.34 -1.65
N LYS A 47 -0.11 19.01 -0.73
CA LYS A 47 0.70 19.99 -0.01
C LYS A 47 2.08 20.20 -0.62
N TYR A 48 2.62 19.20 -1.28
CA TYR A 48 3.97 19.22 -1.84
C TYR A 48 3.98 18.69 -3.27
N PRO A 49 3.21 19.35 -4.19
CA PRO A 49 3.09 18.85 -5.57
C PRO A 49 4.42 18.81 -6.31
N GLU A 50 5.34 19.73 -6.00
CA GLU A 50 6.66 19.75 -6.63
C GLU A 50 7.50 18.54 -6.20
N PHE A 51 7.43 18.16 -4.93
CA PHE A 51 8.09 16.97 -4.43
C PHE A 51 7.55 15.72 -5.12
N ALA A 52 6.22 15.61 -5.24
CA ALA A 52 5.59 14.49 -5.92
C ALA A 52 6.04 14.41 -7.39
N ALA A 53 6.14 15.53 -8.07
CA ALA A 53 6.60 15.59 -9.46
C ALA A 53 8.06 15.18 -9.59
N GLN A 54 8.92 15.57 -8.64
CA GLN A 54 10.34 15.19 -8.63
C GLN A 54 10.55 13.70 -8.37
N HIS A 55 9.59 13.05 -7.73
CA HIS A 55 9.66 11.63 -7.41
C HIS A 55 8.53 10.86 -8.10
N ALA A 56 8.35 11.12 -9.40
CA ALA A 56 7.27 10.55 -10.20
C ALA A 56 7.34 9.04 -10.36
N VAL A 57 8.47 8.41 -10.04
CA VAL A 57 8.60 6.96 -10.02
C VAL A 57 7.67 6.33 -8.97
N ILE A 58 7.36 7.07 -7.91
CA ILE A 58 6.41 6.62 -6.89
C ILE A 58 4.99 6.78 -7.46
N PRO A 59 4.17 5.73 -7.41
CA PRO A 59 2.84 5.76 -8.03
C PRO A 59 1.80 6.45 -7.12
N TRP A 60 1.97 7.75 -6.92
CA TRP A 60 1.13 8.55 -6.01
C TRP A 60 -0.37 8.40 -6.28
N HIS A 61 -0.77 8.50 -7.55
CA HIS A 61 -2.19 8.40 -7.91
C HIS A 61 -2.76 7.00 -7.70
N ASN A 62 -1.96 5.97 -7.99
CA ASN A 62 -2.38 4.59 -7.76
C ASN A 62 -2.56 4.30 -6.27
N MET A 63 -1.69 4.86 -5.43
CA MET A 63 -1.79 4.72 -3.98
C MET A 63 -3.09 5.35 -3.46
N ARG A 64 -3.40 6.57 -3.91
CA ARG A 64 -4.66 7.22 -3.55
C ARG A 64 -5.87 6.44 -4.07
N GLY A 65 -5.77 5.94 -5.31
CA GLY A 65 -6.85 5.14 -5.91
C GLY A 65 -7.13 3.87 -5.13
N MET A 66 -6.10 3.19 -4.67
CA MET A 66 -6.26 1.99 -3.83
C MET A 66 -6.95 2.32 -2.51
N ARG A 67 -6.53 3.41 -1.85
CA ARG A 67 -7.19 3.89 -0.62
C ARG A 67 -8.67 4.13 -0.86
N ASN A 68 -9.00 4.82 -1.97
CA ASN A 68 -10.38 5.16 -2.28
C ASN A 68 -11.22 3.91 -2.52
N ARG A 69 -10.70 2.93 -3.26
CA ARG A 69 -11.40 1.68 -3.50
C ARG A 69 -11.68 0.91 -2.20
N ILE A 70 -10.71 0.86 -1.31
CA ILE A 70 -10.89 0.19 -0.01
C ILE A 70 -11.89 0.94 0.84
N ALA A 71 -11.77 2.26 0.93
CA ALA A 71 -12.64 3.08 1.79
C ALA A 71 -14.10 3.06 1.35
N HIS A 72 -14.35 3.02 0.02
CA HIS A 72 -15.71 3.10 -0.51
C HIS A 72 -16.31 1.75 -0.90
N GLY A 73 -15.52 0.68 -0.94
CA GLY A 73 -15.97 -0.65 -1.36
C GLY A 73 -15.43 -1.76 -0.49
N TYR A 74 -15.29 -1.53 0.81
CA TYR A 74 -14.64 -2.51 1.70
C TYR A 74 -15.27 -3.90 1.62
N PHE A 75 -16.60 -3.98 1.54
CA PHE A 75 -17.28 -5.27 1.50
C PHE A 75 -17.12 -6.01 0.15
N ASP A 76 -16.71 -5.28 -0.88
CA ASP A 76 -16.52 -5.82 -2.24
C ASP A 76 -15.03 -5.87 -2.61
N ILE A 77 -14.12 -5.84 -1.64
CA ILE A 77 -12.69 -5.88 -1.90
C ILE A 77 -12.31 -7.21 -2.55
N ASP A 78 -11.55 -7.09 -3.65
CA ASP A 78 -10.96 -8.25 -4.31
C ASP A 78 -9.68 -8.65 -3.57
N LEU A 79 -9.74 -9.75 -2.83
CA LEU A 79 -8.61 -10.24 -2.04
C LEU A 79 -7.42 -10.64 -2.90
N GLY A 80 -7.66 -11.06 -4.15
CA GLY A 80 -6.57 -11.34 -5.09
C GLY A 80 -5.79 -10.10 -5.43
N VAL A 81 -6.48 -8.96 -5.65
CA VAL A 81 -5.83 -7.67 -5.92
C VAL A 81 -5.04 -7.22 -4.69
N VAL A 82 -5.60 -7.38 -3.49
CA VAL A 82 -4.90 -7.03 -2.25
C VAL A 82 -3.63 -7.88 -2.11
N TRP A 83 -3.74 -9.19 -2.32
CA TRP A 83 -2.60 -10.10 -2.23
C TRP A 83 -1.49 -9.72 -3.23
N ASP A 84 -1.86 -9.48 -4.49
CA ASP A 84 -0.90 -9.07 -5.51
C ASP A 84 -0.20 -7.75 -5.14
N THR A 85 -0.94 -6.81 -4.56
CA THR A 85 -0.38 -5.55 -4.08
C THR A 85 0.66 -5.81 -3.01
N LEU A 86 0.37 -6.68 -2.05
CA LEU A 86 1.30 -7.04 -0.97
C LEU A 86 2.57 -7.70 -1.50
N GLN A 87 2.45 -8.55 -2.53
CA GLN A 87 3.57 -9.34 -3.03
C GLN A 87 4.42 -8.60 -4.06
N THR A 88 3.84 -7.65 -4.78
CA THR A 88 4.50 -7.00 -5.93
C THR A 88 4.67 -5.50 -5.73
N ALA A 89 3.57 -4.79 -5.51
CA ALA A 89 3.58 -3.32 -5.48
C ALA A 89 4.28 -2.78 -4.23
N LEU A 90 4.03 -3.36 -3.06
CA LEU A 90 4.63 -2.88 -1.82
C LEU A 90 6.15 -3.08 -1.76
N PRO A 91 6.70 -4.24 -2.15
CA PRO A 91 8.17 -4.37 -2.22
C PRO A 91 8.82 -3.37 -3.16
N ALA A 92 8.22 -3.11 -4.32
CA ALA A 92 8.71 -2.11 -5.26
C ALA A 92 8.67 -0.70 -4.66
N LEU A 93 7.58 -0.35 -4.00
CA LEU A 93 7.42 0.94 -3.33
C LEU A 93 8.45 1.12 -2.21
N LYS A 94 8.72 0.06 -1.46
CA LYS A 94 9.74 0.10 -0.40
C LYS A 94 11.10 0.49 -0.94
N VAL A 95 11.50 -0.09 -2.07
CA VAL A 95 12.77 0.24 -2.73
C VAL A 95 12.78 1.71 -3.16
N GLN A 96 11.69 2.18 -3.77
CA GLN A 96 11.56 3.55 -4.22
C GLN A 96 11.64 4.56 -3.07
N LEU A 97 11.00 4.25 -1.93
CA LEU A 97 11.04 5.11 -0.74
C LEU A 97 12.43 5.13 -0.11
N CYS A 98 13.13 4.01 -0.09
CA CYS A 98 14.50 3.94 0.42
C CYS A 98 15.44 4.80 -0.41
N ALA A 99 15.25 4.86 -1.72
CA ALA A 99 16.05 5.71 -2.60
C ALA A 99 15.87 7.20 -2.27
N ILE A 100 14.66 7.63 -1.93
CA ILE A 100 14.38 9.01 -1.51
C ILE A 100 15.10 9.35 -0.22
N VAL A 101 15.08 8.45 0.75
CA VAL A 101 15.71 8.67 2.06
C VAL A 101 17.22 8.81 1.94
N LEU A 102 17.83 8.14 0.95
CA LEU A 102 19.28 8.22 0.71
C LEU A 102 19.70 9.51 -0.01
N GLU A 103 18.77 10.22 -0.60
CA GLU A 103 19.02 11.50 -1.23
C GLU A 103 19.00 12.63 -0.18
#